data_6f47cc70e4b8dcb172d4e0614a290227
#
_entry.id   6f47cc70e4b8dcb172d4e0614a290227
#
_cell.length_a   1.000
_cell.length_b   1.000
_cell.length_c   1.000
_cell.angle_alpha   90.00
_cell.angle_beta   90.00
_cell.angle_gamma   90.00
#
_symmetry.space_group_name_H-M   'P 1'
#
loop_
_entity.id
_entity.type
_entity.pdbx_description
1 polymer ?
#
loop_
_entity_poly.entity_id
_entity_poly.type
_entity_poly.pdbx_seq_one_letter_code
_entity_poly.pdbx_strand_id
1 'polypeptide(L)'
;ILLQFKKQWKGRLYRMLENSLAEKLIEQVTKYTSYNVNIMNEQGVIIASRNPERIGKFHEVAWQIVHGTTDIMVTENDNEYPGVLSGINMIIEIEGKREGVVGVTGNPEEIRPIALIIKMAIETLIKYENQKISLSIGYSFGTGRLYFL
;
A
#
# COMPACT_ATOMS: atom_id res chain seq x y z
N ILE A 1 0.21 -27.29 -14.81
CA ILE A 1 -0.24 -26.28 -15.80
C ILE A 1 -1.35 -25.40 -15.17
N LEU A 2 -2.39 -25.97 -14.62
CA LEU A 2 -3.50 -25.21 -14.01
C LEU A 2 -3.07 -24.40 -12.77
N LEU A 3 -2.20 -24.95 -11.94
CA LEU A 3 -1.63 -24.26 -10.76
C LEU A 3 -0.70 -23.11 -11.15
N GLN A 4 0.08 -23.30 -12.19
CA GLN A 4 0.96 -22.27 -12.76
C GLN A 4 0.16 -21.15 -13.40
N PHE A 5 -0.92 -21.50 -14.11
CA PHE A 5 -1.84 -20.54 -14.72
C PHE A 5 -2.60 -19.72 -13.63
N LYS A 6 -3.09 -20.37 -12.57
CA LYS A 6 -3.72 -19.70 -11.42
C LYS A 6 -2.77 -18.71 -10.75
N LYS A 7 -1.50 -19.11 -10.58
CA LYS A 7 -0.49 -18.27 -9.94
C LYS A 7 -0.14 -17.04 -10.82
N GLN A 8 -0.05 -17.25 -12.11
CA GLN A 8 0.24 -16.19 -13.09
C GLN A 8 -0.95 -15.23 -13.24
N TRP A 9 -2.17 -15.74 -13.25
CA TRP A 9 -3.40 -14.96 -13.32
C TRP A 9 -3.62 -14.12 -12.05
N LYS A 10 -3.43 -14.74 -10.90
CA LYS A 10 -3.50 -14.06 -9.61
C LYS A 10 -2.49 -12.91 -9.52
N GLY A 11 -1.26 -13.12 -10.01
CA GLY A 11 -0.24 -12.09 -10.07
C GLY A 11 -0.58 -10.95 -11.05
N ARG A 12 -1.19 -11.25 -12.17
CA ARG A 12 -1.63 -10.25 -13.16
C ARG A 12 -2.81 -9.42 -12.66
N LEU A 13 -3.83 -10.06 -12.09
CA LEU A 13 -4.97 -9.38 -11.45
C LEU A 13 -4.51 -8.50 -10.30
N TYR A 14 -3.58 -9.00 -9.51
CA TYR A 14 -2.98 -8.28 -8.41
C TYR A 14 -2.29 -6.98 -8.88
N ARG A 15 -1.48 -7.06 -9.94
CA ARG A 15 -0.83 -5.89 -10.54
C ARG A 15 -1.82 -4.92 -11.19
N MET A 16 -2.87 -5.43 -11.81
CA MET A 16 -3.91 -4.59 -12.41
C MET A 16 -4.72 -3.81 -11.37
N LEU A 17 -4.90 -4.39 -10.20
CA LEU A 17 -5.69 -3.78 -9.12
C LEU A 17 -4.84 -2.91 -8.18
N GLU A 18 -3.51 -2.96 -8.30
CA GLU A 18 -2.59 -2.28 -7.37
C GLU A 18 -2.88 -0.79 -7.28
N ASN A 19 -2.88 -0.08 -8.39
CA ASN A 19 -3.14 1.36 -8.40
C ASN A 19 -4.59 1.68 -8.00
N SER A 20 -5.57 0.96 -8.50
CA SER A 20 -6.97 1.18 -8.16
C SER A 20 -7.27 0.87 -6.70
N LEU A 21 -6.63 -0.15 -6.15
CA LEU A 21 -6.73 -0.47 -4.73
C LEU A 21 -6.12 0.63 -3.87
N ALA A 22 -4.94 1.11 -4.22
CA ALA A 22 -4.28 2.21 -3.52
C ALA A 22 -5.14 3.49 -3.53
N GLU A 23 -5.75 3.81 -4.65
CA GLU A 23 -6.70 4.93 -4.77
C GLU A 23 -7.89 4.78 -3.84
N LYS A 24 -8.51 3.61 -3.79
CA LYS A 24 -9.61 3.30 -2.85
C LYS A 24 -9.19 3.45 -1.39
N LEU A 25 -8.00 2.99 -1.06
CA LEU A 25 -7.47 3.08 0.31
C LEU A 25 -7.27 4.54 0.73
N ILE A 26 -6.67 5.35 -0.13
CA ILE A 26 -6.49 6.78 0.11
C ILE A 26 -7.86 7.46 0.25
N GLU A 27 -8.81 7.16 -0.62
CA GLU A 27 -10.17 7.70 -0.55
C GLU A 27 -10.83 7.38 0.80
N GLN A 28 -10.72 6.15 1.28
CA GLN A 28 -11.28 5.75 2.58
C GLN A 28 -10.59 6.46 3.74
N VAL A 29 -9.27 6.46 3.77
CA VAL A 29 -8.49 7.05 4.86
C VAL A 29 -8.70 8.57 4.96
N THR A 30 -8.77 9.26 3.83
CA THR A 30 -8.94 10.72 3.80
C THR A 30 -10.31 11.21 4.29
N LYS A 31 -11.28 10.31 4.43
CA LYS A 31 -12.56 10.63 5.09
C LYS A 31 -12.37 10.90 6.60
N TYR A 32 -11.34 10.34 7.21
CA TYR A 32 -11.16 10.33 8.66
C TYR A 32 -9.94 11.13 9.14
N THR A 33 -9.11 11.60 8.23
CA THR A 33 -7.93 12.40 8.58
C THR A 33 -7.72 13.54 7.59
N SER A 34 -7.20 14.66 8.10
CA SER A 34 -6.78 15.80 7.29
C SER A 34 -5.32 15.70 6.82
N TYR A 35 -4.55 14.77 7.35
CA TYR A 35 -3.16 14.58 6.98
C TYR A 35 -3.02 14.11 5.53
N ASN A 36 -1.93 14.49 4.89
CA ASN A 36 -1.60 13.98 3.57
C ASN A 36 -1.03 12.57 3.71
N VAL A 37 -1.71 11.61 3.08
CA VAL A 37 -1.32 10.20 3.08
C VAL A 37 -0.95 9.81 1.66
N ASN A 38 0.17 9.12 1.51
CA ASN A 38 0.66 8.62 0.23
C ASN A 38 0.84 7.10 0.31
N ILE A 39 0.58 6.42 -0.79
CA ILE A 39 0.94 5.02 -0.96
C ILE A 39 1.95 4.93 -2.10
N MET A 40 3.08 4.27 -1.83
CA MET A 40 4.15 4.04 -2.78
C MET A 40 4.26 2.54 -3.06
N ASN A 41 4.57 2.21 -4.30
CA ASN A 41 4.77 0.82 -4.71
C ASN A 41 6.20 0.33 -4.41
N GLU A 42 6.51 -0.91 -4.79
CA GLU A 42 7.82 -1.51 -4.58
C GLU A 42 8.96 -0.84 -5.36
N GLN A 43 8.65 -0.06 -6.39
CA GLN A 43 9.63 0.77 -7.11
C GLN A 43 9.85 2.15 -6.48
N GLY A 44 9.20 2.45 -5.36
CA GLY A 44 9.28 3.75 -4.69
C GLY A 44 8.48 4.85 -5.39
N VAL A 45 7.54 4.49 -6.27
CA VAL A 45 6.70 5.46 -6.97
C VAL A 45 5.40 5.68 -6.21
N ILE A 46 5.02 6.93 -6.03
CA ILE A 46 3.73 7.29 -5.42
C ILE A 46 2.61 6.90 -6.39
N ILE A 47 1.80 5.94 -6.00
CA ILE A 47 0.68 5.42 -6.82
C ILE A 47 -0.68 5.97 -6.39
N ALA A 48 -0.79 6.45 -5.16
CA ALA A 48 -1.97 7.13 -4.66
C ALA A 48 -1.57 8.17 -3.62
N SER A 49 -2.25 9.28 -3.60
CA SER A 49 -2.00 10.39 -2.68
C SER A 49 -3.24 11.22 -2.50
N ARG A 50 -3.43 11.77 -1.30
CA ARG A 50 -4.41 12.82 -1.07
C ARG A 50 -4.13 14.06 -1.93
N ASN A 51 -2.83 14.34 -2.21
CA ASN A 51 -2.42 15.37 -3.14
C ASN A 51 -2.12 14.73 -4.51
N PRO A 52 -3.01 14.85 -5.51
CA PRO A 52 -2.85 14.20 -6.81
C PRO A 52 -1.58 14.60 -7.58
N GLU A 53 -1.05 15.80 -7.31
CA GLU A 53 0.17 16.30 -7.97
C GLU A 53 1.41 15.46 -7.64
N ARG A 54 1.37 14.71 -6.55
CA ARG A 54 2.47 13.86 -6.13
C ARG A 54 2.46 12.48 -6.79
N ILE A 55 1.36 12.08 -7.37
CA ILE A 55 1.22 10.76 -8.03
C ILE A 55 2.19 10.66 -9.21
N GLY A 56 2.88 9.54 -9.31
CA GLY A 56 3.88 9.27 -10.33
C GLY A 56 5.30 9.73 -9.98
N LYS A 57 5.49 10.43 -8.88
CA LYS A 57 6.81 10.87 -8.44
C LYS A 57 7.54 9.79 -7.65
N PHE A 58 8.85 9.76 -7.79
CA PHE A 58 9.73 8.86 -7.04
C PHE A 58 9.91 9.36 -5.60
N HIS A 59 9.92 8.43 -4.67
CA HIS A 59 10.07 8.70 -3.24
C HIS A 59 11.24 7.86 -2.70
N GLU A 60 12.38 8.49 -2.48
CA GLU A 60 13.63 7.84 -2.10
C GLU A 60 13.50 7.00 -0.82
N VAL A 61 12.86 7.56 0.21
CA VAL A 61 12.69 6.86 1.48
C VAL A 61 11.82 5.61 1.32
N ALA A 62 10.78 5.67 0.50
CA ALA A 62 9.95 4.51 0.21
C ALA A 62 10.75 3.40 -0.48
N TRP A 63 11.57 3.75 -1.45
CA TRP A 63 12.45 2.79 -2.12
C TRP A 63 13.41 2.12 -1.14
N GLN A 64 14.03 2.90 -0.25
CA GLN A 64 14.94 2.39 0.77
C GLN A 64 14.23 1.44 1.74
N ILE A 65 13.01 1.77 2.16
CA ILE A 65 12.22 0.90 3.05
C ILE A 65 11.91 -0.44 2.37
N VAL A 66 11.37 -0.41 1.15
CA VAL A 66 10.98 -1.64 0.45
C VAL A 66 12.17 -2.58 0.23
N HIS A 67 13.31 -2.03 -0.17
CA HIS A 67 14.52 -2.82 -0.50
C HIS A 67 15.44 -3.05 0.70
N GLY A 68 15.09 -2.52 1.86
CA GLY A 68 15.86 -2.66 3.09
C GLY A 68 15.22 -3.58 4.10
N THR A 69 15.68 -3.45 5.34
CA THR A 69 15.19 -4.21 6.50
C THR A 69 14.47 -3.35 7.53
N THR A 70 14.52 -2.03 7.38
CA THR A 70 13.86 -1.08 8.27
C THR A 70 12.39 -0.99 7.90
N ASP A 71 11.51 -1.05 8.88
CA ASP A 71 10.06 -1.02 8.66
C ASP A 71 9.49 0.39 8.73
N ILE A 72 10.13 1.28 9.47
CA ILE A 72 9.67 2.67 9.68
C ILE A 72 10.86 3.60 9.53
N MET A 73 10.71 4.65 8.73
CA MET A 73 11.66 5.74 8.64
C MET A 73 10.98 7.08 8.89
N VAL A 74 11.55 7.83 9.81
CA VAL A 74 11.07 9.18 10.18
C VAL A 74 11.92 10.21 9.44
N THR A 75 11.27 11.16 8.78
CA THR A 75 11.90 12.30 8.14
C THR A 75 11.54 13.55 8.94
N GLU A 76 12.52 14.14 9.60
CA GLU A 76 12.30 15.29 10.49
C GLU A 76 12.09 16.59 9.73
N ASN A 77 12.82 16.76 8.61
CA ASN A 77 12.80 18.00 7.83
C ASN A 77 12.43 17.72 6.38
N ASP A 78 11.75 18.71 5.77
CA ASP A 78 11.45 18.65 4.35
C ASP A 78 12.75 18.64 3.54
N ASN A 79 12.77 17.83 2.48
CA ASN A 79 13.88 17.74 1.53
C ASN A 79 15.21 17.23 2.12
N GLU A 80 15.20 16.48 3.23
CA GLU A 80 16.36 15.66 3.62
C GLU A 80 16.75 14.70 2.48
N TYR A 81 15.73 14.22 1.77
CA TYR A 81 15.83 13.56 0.47
C TYR A 81 15.04 14.37 -0.53
N PRO A 82 15.48 14.51 -1.79
CA PRO A 82 14.77 15.30 -2.80
C PRO A 82 13.30 14.89 -2.95
N GLY A 83 12.39 15.84 -2.75
CA GLY A 83 10.95 15.60 -2.88
C GLY A 83 10.28 14.89 -1.72
N VAL A 84 11.01 14.53 -0.68
CA VAL A 84 10.46 13.89 0.53
C VAL A 84 10.15 14.96 1.57
N LEU A 85 8.91 14.96 2.04
CA LEU A 85 8.46 15.88 3.09
C LEU A 85 8.65 15.25 4.47
N SER A 86 8.68 16.08 5.50
CA SER A 86 8.71 15.60 6.89
C SER A 86 7.50 14.73 7.19
N GLY A 87 7.72 13.64 7.87
CA GLY A 87 6.66 12.68 8.16
C GLY A 87 7.18 11.32 8.58
N ILE A 88 6.29 10.34 8.52
CA ILE A 88 6.58 8.95 8.86
C ILE A 88 6.23 8.07 7.67
N ASN A 89 7.18 7.25 7.25
CA ASN A 89 7.02 6.28 6.17
C ASN A 89 7.17 4.88 6.73
N MET A 90 6.23 4.01 6.41
CA MET A 90 6.13 2.67 7.01
C MET A 90 5.90 1.63 5.95
N ILE A 91 6.56 0.48 6.10
CA ILE A 91 6.38 -0.66 5.20
C ILE A 91 4.93 -1.16 5.19
N ILE A 92 4.46 -1.52 4.03
CA ILE A 92 3.25 -2.33 3.85
C ILE A 92 3.71 -3.76 3.56
N GLU A 93 3.42 -4.65 4.48
CA GLU A 93 3.75 -6.06 4.36
C GLU A 93 2.50 -6.87 4.10
N ILE A 94 2.54 -7.72 3.08
CA ILE A 94 1.42 -8.58 2.71
C ILE A 94 1.96 -10.00 2.56
N GLU A 95 1.46 -10.91 3.37
CA GLU A 95 1.88 -12.32 3.37
C GLU A 95 3.41 -12.47 3.44
N GLY A 96 4.06 -11.66 4.28
CA GLY A 96 5.50 -11.68 4.49
C GLY A 96 6.33 -10.99 3.41
N LYS A 97 5.69 -10.35 2.44
CA LYS A 97 6.39 -9.59 1.37
C LYS A 97 6.28 -8.09 1.60
N ARG A 98 7.39 -7.41 1.33
CA ARG A 98 7.49 -5.95 1.38
C ARG A 98 6.94 -5.38 0.07
N GLU A 99 5.64 -5.09 0.07
CA GLU A 99 4.88 -4.76 -1.15
C GLU A 99 4.84 -3.26 -1.47
N GLY A 100 5.03 -2.42 -0.49
CA GLY A 100 4.98 -0.98 -0.67
C GLY A 100 5.18 -0.22 0.62
N VAL A 101 4.87 1.05 0.60
CA VAL A 101 5.06 1.95 1.74
C VAL A 101 3.86 2.88 1.87
N VAL A 102 3.42 3.12 3.08
CA VAL A 102 2.50 4.21 3.39
C VAL A 102 3.27 5.34 4.07
N GLY A 103 3.10 6.56 3.56
CA GLY A 103 3.68 7.77 4.12
C GLY A 103 2.60 8.69 4.65
N VAL A 104 2.81 9.25 5.83
CA VAL A 104 1.98 10.29 6.42
C VAL A 104 2.83 11.53 6.62
N THR A 105 2.43 12.63 6.01
CA THR A 105 3.14 13.91 6.07
C THR A 105 2.70 14.71 7.30
N GLY A 106 3.66 15.26 8.03
CA GLY A 106 3.41 16.09 9.19
C GLY A 106 4.56 16.03 10.19
N ASN A 107 4.39 16.69 11.33
CA ASN A 107 5.37 16.60 12.43
C ASN A 107 5.39 15.16 12.96
N PRO A 108 6.53 14.45 12.90
CA PRO A 108 6.59 13.04 13.29
C PRO A 108 6.11 12.74 14.71
N GLU A 109 6.40 13.61 15.67
CA GLU A 109 5.97 13.40 17.05
C GLU A 109 4.45 13.47 17.20
N GLU A 110 3.81 14.38 16.47
CA GLU A 110 2.37 14.57 16.51
C GLU A 110 1.61 13.48 15.76
N ILE A 111 2.13 13.05 14.61
CA ILE A 111 1.42 12.12 13.72
C ILE A 111 1.67 10.66 14.03
N ARG A 112 2.67 10.31 14.84
CA ARG A 112 3.06 8.91 15.08
C ARG A 112 1.88 7.99 15.45
N PRO A 113 1.01 8.33 16.41
CA PRO A 113 -0.11 7.44 16.75
C PRO A 113 -1.07 7.24 15.57
N ILE A 114 -1.41 8.31 14.85
CA ILE A 114 -2.34 8.23 13.72
C ILE A 114 -1.71 7.50 12.54
N ALA A 115 -0.41 7.67 12.31
CA ALA A 115 0.32 6.98 11.25
C ALA A 115 0.28 5.46 11.44
N LEU A 116 0.48 4.98 12.66
CA LEU A 116 0.40 3.55 12.99
C LEU A 116 -1.01 2.99 12.77
N ILE A 117 -2.05 3.75 13.14
CA ILE A 117 -3.44 3.37 12.90
C ILE A 117 -3.74 3.31 11.39
N ILE A 118 -3.26 4.28 10.63
CA ILE A 118 -3.41 4.31 9.17
C ILE A 118 -2.73 3.09 8.53
N LYS A 119 -1.51 2.77 8.95
CA LYS A 119 -0.82 1.56 8.49
C LYS A 119 -1.64 0.31 8.74
N MET A 120 -2.13 0.12 9.96
CA MET A 120 -2.96 -1.02 10.33
C MET A 120 -4.24 -1.09 9.48
N ALA A 121 -4.92 0.02 9.28
CA ALA A 121 -6.13 0.09 8.47
C ALA A 121 -5.86 -0.29 7.01
N ILE A 122 -4.80 0.23 6.43
CA ILE A 122 -4.40 -0.07 5.04
C ILE A 122 -4.06 -1.55 4.88
N GLU A 123 -3.25 -2.12 5.76
CA GLU A 123 -2.89 -3.55 5.71
C GLU A 123 -4.12 -4.45 5.87
N THR A 124 -5.04 -4.08 6.74
CA THR A 124 -6.29 -4.82 6.95
C THR A 124 -7.19 -4.77 5.71
N LEU A 125 -7.34 -3.61 5.10
CA LEU A 125 -8.13 -3.44 3.88
C LEU A 125 -7.52 -4.19 2.69
N ILE A 126 -6.20 -4.18 2.56
CA ILE A 126 -5.50 -4.95 1.53
C ILE A 126 -5.75 -6.46 1.70
N LYS A 127 -5.65 -6.96 2.91
CA LYS A 127 -5.95 -8.38 3.21
C LYS A 127 -7.38 -8.73 2.82
N TYR A 128 -8.33 -7.88 3.14
CA TYR A 128 -9.74 -8.07 2.81
C TYR A 128 -9.95 -8.12 1.29
N GLU A 129 -9.38 -7.18 0.54
CA GLU A 129 -9.47 -7.17 -0.92
C GLU A 129 -8.80 -8.40 -1.56
N ASN A 130 -7.68 -8.84 -1.03
CA ASN A 130 -7.00 -10.06 -1.48
C ASN A 130 -7.85 -11.31 -1.25
N GLN A 131 -8.56 -11.39 -0.14
CA GLN A 131 -9.50 -12.49 0.13
C GLN A 131 -10.64 -12.53 -0.89
N LYS A 132 -11.20 -11.37 -1.25
CA LYS A 132 -12.21 -11.28 -2.31
C LYS A 132 -11.70 -11.80 -3.65
N ILE A 133 -10.50 -11.41 -4.06
CA ILE A 133 -9.87 -11.86 -5.31
C ILE A 133 -9.68 -13.38 -5.29
N SER A 134 -9.19 -13.92 -4.18
CA SER A 134 -8.98 -15.37 -4.00
C SER A 134 -10.30 -16.15 -4.10
N LEU A 135 -11.39 -15.66 -3.53
CA LEU A 135 -12.72 -16.25 -3.62
C LEU A 135 -13.25 -16.19 -5.07
N SER A 136 -13.11 -15.08 -5.76
CA SER A 136 -13.50 -14.92 -7.16
C SER A 136 -12.77 -15.88 -8.07
N ILE A 137 -11.45 -16.03 -7.90
CA ILE A 137 -10.63 -16.97 -8.66
C ILE A 137 -11.03 -18.40 -8.33
N GLY A 138 -11.26 -18.74 -7.06
CA GLY A 138 -11.72 -20.03 -6.62
C GLY A 138 -13.07 -20.41 -7.25
N TYR A 139 -14.00 -19.49 -7.33
CA TYR A 139 -15.29 -19.68 -7.99
C TYR A 139 -15.13 -19.89 -9.51
N SER A 140 -14.31 -19.07 -10.17
CA SER A 140 -14.10 -19.15 -11.61
C SER A 140 -13.43 -20.45 -12.06
N PHE A 141 -12.59 -21.05 -11.23
CA PHE A 141 -11.85 -22.28 -11.53
C PHE A 141 -12.37 -23.52 -10.76
N GLY A 142 -13.39 -23.37 -9.94
CA GLY A 142 -14.01 -24.45 -9.19
C GLY A 142 -15.15 -25.13 -9.98
N THR A 143 -15.86 -26.02 -9.32
CA THR A 143 -16.98 -26.80 -9.88
C THR A 143 -18.30 -26.03 -9.95
N GLY A 144 -18.29 -24.72 -9.99
CA GLY A 144 -19.47 -23.88 -9.99
C GLY A 144 -20.18 -23.79 -8.62
N ARG A 145 -19.53 -24.23 -7.56
CA ARG A 145 -20.04 -24.08 -6.19
C ARG A 145 -19.35 -22.94 -5.47
N LEU A 146 -20.14 -22.11 -4.82
CA LEU A 146 -19.62 -21.09 -3.91
C LEU A 146 -19.11 -21.80 -2.65
N TYR A 147 -17.82 -21.70 -2.39
CA TYR A 147 -17.25 -22.13 -1.12
C TYR A 147 -17.13 -20.92 -0.21
N PHE A 148 -17.90 -20.92 0.86
CA PHE A 148 -17.70 -19.99 1.97
C PHE A 148 -16.64 -20.59 2.88
N LEU A 149 -15.53 -19.89 3.00
CA LEU A 149 -14.51 -20.20 4.00
C LEU A 149 -14.76 -19.39 5.25
#